data_4430927556bd5c8d0b9f964cc6bfb035
#
_entry.id   4430927556bd5c8d0b9f964cc6bfb035
#
_cell.length_a   1.000
_cell.length_b   1.000
_cell.length_c   1.000
_cell.angle_alpha   90.00
_cell.angle_beta   90.00
_cell.angle_gamma   90.00
#
_symmetry.space_group_name_H-M   'P 1'
#
loop_
_entity.id
_entity.type
_entity.pdbx_description
1 polymer ?
#
loop_
_entity_poly.entity_id
_entity_poly.type
_entity_poly.pdbx_seq_one_letter_code
_entity_poly.pdbx_strand_id
1 'polypeptide(L)'
;MNQREQSLAEQRTTVLQKADRKIWVTFRKEGIHRYPAAATDPALATGDEYDVSFLANPHRHMFHFRVWIDVWHNDRDIEFIQFKRWLENLYRDSTLSLDYKSCEMMADDLYGLIATRYPNRTIWIEVAEDGENGAVIQYNLTQPVLSIKL
;
A
#
# COMPACT_ATOMS: atom_id res chain seq x y z
N MET A 1 -33.36 25.46 -19.19
CA MET A 1 -32.30 25.46 -18.17
C MET A 1 -31.77 26.87 -18.08
N ASN A 2 -31.78 27.44 -16.86
CA ASN A 2 -31.29 28.79 -16.66
C ASN A 2 -29.76 28.83 -16.54
N GLN A 3 -29.18 30.04 -16.59
CA GLN A 3 -27.71 30.24 -16.52
C GLN A 3 -27.08 29.62 -15.26
N ARG A 4 -27.79 29.66 -14.14
CA ARG A 4 -27.31 29.08 -12.87
C ARG A 4 -27.23 27.56 -12.95
N GLU A 5 -28.22 26.92 -13.54
CA GLU A 5 -28.26 25.47 -13.75
C GLU A 5 -27.18 25.00 -14.70
N GLN A 6 -26.92 25.76 -15.78
CA GLN A 6 -25.83 25.50 -16.72
C GLN A 6 -24.46 25.57 -16.03
N SER A 7 -24.21 26.62 -15.24
CA SER A 7 -22.96 26.80 -14.50
C SER A 7 -22.73 25.66 -13.49
N LEU A 8 -23.77 25.22 -12.79
CA LEU A 8 -23.67 24.09 -11.86
C LEU A 8 -23.39 22.77 -12.58
N ALA A 9 -23.98 22.55 -13.76
CA ALA A 9 -23.72 21.37 -14.56
C ALA A 9 -22.28 21.33 -15.07
N GLU A 10 -21.74 22.47 -15.54
CA GLU A 10 -20.35 22.61 -15.97
C GLU A 10 -19.36 22.37 -14.85
N GLN A 11 -19.62 22.93 -13.67
CA GLN A 11 -18.80 22.71 -12.47
C GLN A 11 -18.78 21.24 -12.10
N ARG A 12 -19.93 20.56 -12.11
CA ARG A 12 -20.03 19.12 -11.81
C ARG A 12 -19.21 18.29 -12.82
N THR A 13 -19.33 18.60 -14.11
CA THR A 13 -18.56 17.91 -15.16
C THR A 13 -17.07 18.07 -14.93
N THR A 14 -16.61 19.28 -14.60
CA THR A 14 -15.19 19.53 -14.30
C THR A 14 -14.70 18.74 -13.10
N VAL A 15 -15.47 18.67 -12.01
CA VAL A 15 -15.13 17.89 -10.83
C VAL A 15 -15.03 16.40 -11.16
N LEU A 16 -15.99 15.86 -11.94
CA LEU A 16 -15.98 14.44 -12.34
C LEU A 16 -14.78 14.09 -13.22
N GLN A 17 -14.37 15.00 -14.11
CA GLN A 17 -13.20 14.79 -14.99
C GLN A 17 -11.87 14.81 -14.23
N LYS A 18 -11.78 15.61 -13.16
CA LYS A 18 -10.57 15.78 -12.35
C LYS A 18 -10.50 14.83 -11.14
N ALA A 19 -11.55 14.07 -10.88
CA ALA A 19 -11.59 13.19 -9.72
C ALA A 19 -10.57 12.06 -9.83
N ASP A 20 -9.79 11.86 -8.79
CA ASP A 20 -8.95 10.68 -8.65
C ASP A 20 -9.82 9.48 -8.29
N ARG A 21 -9.60 8.38 -9.01
CA ARG A 21 -10.34 7.14 -8.79
C ARG A 21 -9.37 6.02 -8.52
N LYS A 22 -9.63 5.29 -7.44
CA LYS A 22 -8.89 4.10 -7.07
C LYS A 22 -9.86 2.97 -6.76
N ILE A 23 -9.50 1.78 -7.15
CA ILE A 23 -10.06 0.59 -6.52
C ILE A 23 -9.14 0.16 -5.38
N TRP A 24 -9.66 -0.65 -4.48
CA TRP A 24 -8.86 -1.22 -3.42
C TRP A 24 -9.27 -2.66 -3.14
N VAL A 25 -8.31 -3.45 -2.71
CA VAL A 25 -8.50 -4.84 -2.31
C VAL A 25 -7.74 -5.12 -1.02
N THR A 26 -8.19 -6.11 -0.29
CA THR A 26 -7.50 -6.61 0.90
C THR A 26 -7.22 -8.09 0.77
N PHE A 27 -6.12 -8.53 1.36
CA PHE A 27 -5.83 -9.95 1.56
C PHE A 27 -4.97 -10.13 2.80
N ARG A 28 -4.85 -11.36 3.27
CA ARG A 28 -4.08 -11.69 4.46
C ARG A 28 -3.09 -12.80 4.15
N LYS A 29 -1.94 -12.76 4.83
CA LYS A 29 -0.94 -13.80 4.73
C LYS A 29 -0.20 -13.99 6.05
N GLU A 30 -0.09 -15.21 6.52
CA GLU A 30 0.74 -15.53 7.66
C GLU A 30 2.22 -15.39 7.29
N GLY A 31 3.02 -14.83 8.20
CA GLY A 31 4.45 -14.70 8.01
C GLY A 31 5.21 -14.71 9.33
N ILE A 32 6.49 -15.03 9.24
CA ILE A 32 7.43 -15.01 10.34
C ILE A 32 8.53 -14.02 10.02
N HIS A 33 8.77 -13.08 10.92
CA HIS A 33 9.88 -12.15 10.82
C HIS A 33 10.51 -11.89 12.20
N ARG A 34 11.55 -11.07 12.22
CA ARG A 34 12.26 -10.64 13.42
C ARG A 34 12.82 -9.23 13.20
N TYR A 35 13.12 -8.55 14.31
CA TYR A 35 13.79 -7.26 14.29
C TYR A 35 15.08 -7.35 15.11
N PRO A 36 16.23 -7.75 14.49
CA PRO A 36 17.47 -8.02 15.22
C PRO A 36 17.98 -6.82 16.03
N ALA A 37 17.85 -5.60 15.53
CA ALA A 37 18.29 -4.40 16.22
C ALA A 37 17.54 -4.14 17.54
N ALA A 38 16.36 -4.72 17.74
CA ALA A 38 15.57 -4.55 18.96
C ALA A 38 16.30 -5.06 20.22
N ALA A 39 17.22 -6.01 20.05
CA ALA A 39 18.02 -6.55 21.19
C ALA A 39 19.28 -5.72 21.48
N THR A 40 19.71 -4.87 20.56
CA THR A 40 21.00 -4.15 20.65
C THR A 40 20.86 -2.62 20.70
N ASP A 41 19.76 -2.08 20.20
CA ASP A 41 19.47 -0.66 20.28
C ASP A 41 19.02 -0.26 21.69
N PRO A 42 19.75 0.61 22.40
CA PRO A 42 19.38 1.03 23.77
C PRO A 42 18.00 1.70 23.86
N ALA A 43 17.51 2.28 22.76
CA ALA A 43 16.16 2.86 22.72
C ALA A 43 15.05 1.80 22.71
N LEU A 44 15.38 0.58 22.36
CA LEU A 44 14.43 -0.54 22.22
C LEU A 44 14.64 -1.61 23.31
N ALA A 45 15.89 -1.93 23.62
CA ALA A 45 16.28 -2.84 24.69
C ALA A 45 16.50 -2.04 25.99
N THR A 46 15.42 -1.54 26.56
CA THR A 46 15.44 -0.61 27.70
C THR A 46 15.42 -1.30 29.06
N GLY A 47 14.92 -2.53 29.13
CA GLY A 47 14.74 -3.28 30.39
C GLY A 47 13.58 -2.77 31.26
N ASP A 48 12.74 -1.88 30.76
CA ASP A 48 11.58 -1.33 31.44
C ASP A 48 10.25 -1.81 30.81
N GLU A 49 9.14 -1.20 31.20
CA GLU A 49 7.81 -1.55 30.69
C GLU A 49 7.61 -1.30 29.18
N TYR A 50 8.47 -0.49 28.57
CA TYR A 50 8.46 -0.19 27.14
C TYR A 50 9.49 -1.00 26.34
N ASP A 51 10.15 -1.96 26.98
CA ASP A 51 11.14 -2.82 26.33
C ASP A 51 10.48 -3.64 25.22
N VAL A 52 11.08 -3.60 24.04
CA VAL A 52 10.65 -4.37 22.87
C VAL A 52 11.76 -5.30 22.34
N SER A 53 12.75 -5.61 23.18
CA SER A 53 13.89 -6.47 22.80
C SER A 53 13.47 -7.85 22.33
N PHE A 54 12.31 -8.35 22.76
CA PHE A 54 11.74 -9.62 22.31
C PHE A 54 11.47 -9.68 20.81
N LEU A 55 11.31 -8.54 20.14
CA LEU A 55 11.11 -8.47 18.70
C LEU A 55 12.33 -8.97 17.91
N ALA A 56 13.51 -9.08 18.55
CA ALA A 56 14.70 -9.67 17.94
C ALA A 56 14.55 -11.16 17.63
N ASN A 57 13.66 -11.84 18.35
CA ASN A 57 13.38 -13.26 18.13
C ASN A 57 12.38 -13.43 16.97
N PRO A 58 12.49 -14.51 16.18
CA PRO A 58 11.47 -14.84 15.19
C PRO A 58 10.09 -14.92 15.83
N HIS A 59 9.12 -14.22 15.23
CA HIS A 59 7.75 -14.22 15.71
C HIS A 59 6.79 -14.18 14.51
N ARG A 60 5.58 -14.66 14.76
CA ARG A 60 4.56 -14.87 13.74
C ARG A 60 3.48 -13.82 13.83
N HIS A 61 3.05 -13.32 12.66
CA HIS A 61 1.89 -12.47 12.52
C HIS A 61 1.00 -12.95 11.38
N MET A 62 -0.26 -12.56 11.43
CA MET A 62 -1.11 -12.50 10.27
C MET A 62 -0.95 -11.11 9.66
N PHE A 63 -0.23 -11.03 8.54
CA PHE A 63 -0.05 -9.78 7.82
C PHE A 63 -1.31 -9.46 7.02
N HIS A 64 -1.83 -8.27 7.22
CA HIS A 64 -2.97 -7.73 6.49
C HIS A 64 -2.47 -6.74 5.46
N PHE A 65 -2.88 -6.94 4.22
CA PHE A 65 -2.53 -6.07 3.10
C PHE A 65 -3.76 -5.33 2.63
N ARG A 66 -3.60 -4.07 2.30
CA ARG A 66 -4.57 -3.28 1.56
C ARG A 66 -3.85 -2.56 0.45
N VAL A 67 -4.34 -2.69 -0.77
CA VAL A 67 -3.74 -2.08 -1.96
C VAL A 67 -4.78 -1.23 -2.64
N TRP A 68 -4.45 0.04 -2.87
CA TRP A 68 -5.21 0.97 -3.69
C TRP A 68 -4.45 1.21 -4.99
N ILE A 69 -5.14 1.20 -6.10
CA ILE A 69 -4.54 1.47 -7.41
C ILE A 69 -5.43 2.39 -8.23
N ASP A 70 -4.82 3.34 -8.93
CA ASP A 70 -5.53 4.22 -9.84
C ASP A 70 -6.29 3.44 -10.90
N VAL A 71 -7.49 3.89 -11.19
CA VAL A 71 -8.27 3.45 -12.35
C VAL A 71 -8.64 4.67 -13.21
N TRP A 72 -8.68 4.47 -14.52
CA TRP A 72 -8.83 5.55 -15.48
C TRP A 72 -10.27 5.80 -15.93
N HIS A 73 -11.17 4.88 -15.63
CA HIS A 73 -12.60 5.02 -15.89
C HIS A 73 -13.43 4.21 -14.89
N ASN A 74 -14.73 4.40 -14.93
CA ASN A 74 -15.66 3.86 -13.93
C ASN A 74 -16.16 2.44 -14.22
N ASP A 75 -15.84 1.89 -15.40
CA ASP A 75 -16.37 0.60 -15.82
C ASP A 75 -15.29 -0.48 -15.80
N ARG A 76 -14.85 -0.83 -14.60
CA ARG A 76 -13.95 -1.96 -14.36
C ARG A 76 -12.66 -1.92 -15.17
N ASP A 77 -11.99 -0.78 -15.20
CA ASP A 77 -10.65 -0.64 -15.79
C ASP A 77 -9.70 -1.73 -15.26
N ILE A 78 -9.73 -1.94 -13.95
CA ILE A 78 -9.15 -3.11 -13.29
C ILE A 78 -10.28 -3.80 -12.53
N GLU A 79 -10.54 -5.07 -12.85
CA GLU A 79 -11.54 -5.85 -12.11
C GLU A 79 -10.93 -6.30 -10.77
N PHE A 80 -11.53 -5.89 -9.65
CA PHE A 80 -10.88 -6.01 -8.34
C PHE A 80 -10.81 -7.45 -7.81
N ILE A 81 -11.70 -8.36 -8.19
CA ILE A 81 -11.60 -9.77 -7.79
C ILE A 81 -10.42 -10.45 -8.49
N GLN A 82 -10.23 -10.18 -9.78
CA GLN A 82 -9.07 -10.67 -10.53
C GLN A 82 -7.77 -10.08 -9.99
N PHE A 83 -7.77 -8.79 -9.67
CA PHE A 83 -6.63 -8.11 -9.07
C PHE A 83 -6.26 -8.72 -7.72
N LYS A 84 -7.25 -8.91 -6.85
CA LYS A 84 -7.04 -9.57 -5.55
C LYS A 84 -6.46 -10.98 -5.69
N ARG A 85 -7.01 -11.80 -6.58
CA ARG A 85 -6.51 -13.16 -6.82
C ARG A 85 -5.08 -13.16 -7.35
N TRP A 86 -4.75 -12.23 -8.22
CA TRP A 86 -3.40 -12.08 -8.70
C TRP A 86 -2.44 -11.70 -7.57
N LEU A 87 -2.80 -10.76 -6.71
CA LEU A 87 -2.00 -10.39 -5.53
C LEU A 87 -1.79 -11.59 -4.59
N GLU A 88 -2.85 -12.30 -4.26
CA GLU A 88 -2.77 -13.51 -3.42
C GLU A 88 -1.83 -14.56 -4.02
N ASN A 89 -1.82 -14.71 -5.34
CA ASN A 89 -0.94 -15.63 -6.04
C ASN A 89 0.54 -15.25 -6.00
N LEU A 90 0.88 -13.99 -5.74
CA LEU A 90 2.28 -13.59 -5.55
C LEU A 90 2.88 -14.20 -4.28
N TYR A 91 2.04 -14.55 -3.31
CA TYR A 91 2.42 -15.13 -2.02
C TYR A 91 1.94 -16.58 -1.96
N ARG A 92 2.68 -17.50 -2.61
CA ARG A 92 2.25 -18.90 -2.76
C ARG A 92 2.49 -19.74 -1.52
N ASP A 93 3.48 -19.39 -0.70
CA ASP A 93 3.81 -20.12 0.51
C ASP A 93 2.68 -20.02 1.53
N SER A 94 2.47 -21.08 2.30
CA SER A 94 1.46 -21.07 3.36
C SER A 94 1.82 -20.11 4.49
N THR A 95 3.11 -20.02 4.81
CA THR A 95 3.69 -19.08 5.78
C THR A 95 4.90 -18.43 5.15
N LEU A 96 4.91 -17.09 5.11
CA LEU A 96 6.01 -16.33 4.52
C LEU A 96 7.23 -16.35 5.44
N SER A 97 8.40 -16.63 4.87
CA SER A 97 9.68 -16.47 5.54
C SER A 97 10.24 -15.10 5.21
N LEU A 98 10.07 -14.15 6.12
CA LEU A 98 10.33 -12.72 5.87
C LEU A 98 11.66 -12.24 6.41
N ASP A 99 12.36 -13.10 7.20
CA ASP A 99 13.58 -12.75 7.91
C ASP A 99 13.41 -11.46 8.72
N TYR A 100 14.08 -10.37 8.35
CA TYR A 100 14.01 -9.09 9.06
C TYR A 100 13.10 -8.04 8.38
N LYS A 101 12.29 -8.43 7.41
CA LYS A 101 11.46 -7.46 6.68
C LYS A 101 10.44 -6.78 7.58
N SER A 102 10.45 -5.47 7.54
CA SER A 102 9.40 -4.63 8.14
C SER A 102 8.17 -4.56 7.23
N CYS A 103 7.07 -4.03 7.75
CA CYS A 103 5.88 -3.74 6.94
C CYS A 103 6.19 -2.81 5.77
N GLU A 104 7.05 -1.82 5.97
CA GLU A 104 7.48 -0.87 4.94
C GLU A 104 8.27 -1.58 3.83
N MET A 105 9.19 -2.46 4.17
CA MET A 105 9.96 -3.23 3.21
C MET A 105 9.06 -4.18 2.41
N MET A 106 8.08 -4.79 3.05
CA MET A 106 7.09 -5.64 2.40
C MET A 106 6.22 -4.84 1.41
N ALA A 107 5.85 -3.62 1.78
CA ALA A 107 5.11 -2.73 0.89
C ALA A 107 5.94 -2.35 -0.35
N ASP A 108 7.21 -2.01 -0.18
CA ASP A 108 8.12 -1.69 -1.29
C ASP A 108 8.30 -2.86 -2.25
N ASP A 109 8.48 -4.07 -1.72
CA ASP A 109 8.59 -5.28 -2.55
C ASP A 109 7.32 -5.50 -3.38
N LEU A 110 6.17 -5.38 -2.74
CA LEU A 110 4.89 -5.57 -3.40
C LEU A 110 4.64 -4.48 -4.46
N TYR A 111 5.00 -3.22 -4.16
CA TYR A 111 4.91 -2.14 -5.13
C TYR A 111 5.68 -2.47 -6.42
N GLY A 112 6.90 -2.96 -6.31
CA GLY A 112 7.71 -3.33 -7.48
C GLY A 112 7.01 -4.33 -8.39
N LEU A 113 6.36 -5.34 -7.81
CA LEU A 113 5.61 -6.35 -8.56
C LEU A 113 4.35 -5.76 -9.22
N ILE A 114 3.62 -4.93 -8.50
CA ILE A 114 2.40 -4.29 -9.04
C ILE A 114 2.75 -3.31 -10.15
N ALA A 115 3.76 -2.46 -9.95
CA ALA A 115 4.18 -1.45 -10.92
C ALA A 115 4.70 -2.07 -12.23
N THR A 116 5.27 -3.25 -12.17
CA THR A 116 5.69 -3.99 -13.37
C THR A 116 4.49 -4.41 -14.21
N ARG A 117 3.41 -4.87 -13.59
CA ARG A 117 2.19 -5.28 -14.30
C ARG A 117 1.31 -4.10 -14.70
N TYR A 118 1.24 -3.09 -13.85
CA TYR A 118 0.38 -1.91 -14.02
C TYR A 118 1.23 -0.63 -13.97
N PRO A 119 2.00 -0.34 -15.03
CA PRO A 119 2.86 0.85 -15.06
C PRO A 119 2.04 2.14 -15.10
N ASN A 120 2.67 3.24 -14.69
CA ASN A 120 2.11 4.60 -14.75
C ASN A 120 0.83 4.81 -13.93
N ARG A 121 0.72 4.14 -12.80
CA ARG A 121 -0.39 4.31 -11.86
C ARG A 121 0.12 4.67 -10.48
N THR A 122 -0.58 5.55 -9.80
CA THR A 122 -0.38 5.77 -8.36
C THR A 122 -0.91 4.56 -7.62
N ILE A 123 -0.11 4.04 -6.71
CA ILE A 123 -0.42 2.85 -5.92
C ILE A 123 -0.17 3.18 -4.45
N TRP A 124 -1.11 2.83 -3.59
CA TRP A 124 -0.92 2.92 -2.15
C TRP A 124 -0.97 1.52 -1.58
N ILE A 125 -0.07 1.22 -0.65
CA ILE A 125 0.00 -0.09 0.00
C ILE A 125 0.06 0.10 1.51
N GLU A 126 -0.84 -0.57 2.19
CA GLU A 126 -0.83 -0.73 3.64
C GLU A 126 -0.46 -2.17 3.96
N VAL A 127 0.47 -2.34 4.88
CA VAL A 127 0.82 -3.64 5.46
C VAL A 127 0.74 -3.51 6.97
N ALA A 128 -0.04 -4.37 7.60
CA ALA A 128 -0.27 -4.34 9.04
C ALA A 128 -0.03 -5.72 9.66
N GLU A 129 0.49 -5.71 10.86
CA GLU A 129 0.63 -6.88 11.71
C GLU A 129 -0.66 -7.08 12.50
N ASP A 130 -1.29 -8.24 12.31
CA ASP A 130 -2.52 -8.66 13.00
C ASP A 130 -3.70 -7.67 12.87
N GLY A 131 -3.61 -6.72 11.94
CA GLY A 131 -4.59 -5.66 11.76
C GLY A 131 -4.55 -4.57 12.84
N GLU A 132 -3.51 -4.53 13.67
CA GLU A 132 -3.39 -3.62 14.81
C GLU A 132 -2.40 -2.49 14.57
N ASN A 133 -1.25 -2.81 13.99
CA ASN A 133 -0.18 -1.86 13.72
C ASN A 133 0.36 -2.10 12.32
N GLY A 134 0.83 -1.06 11.66
CA GLY A 134 1.40 -1.22 10.35
C GLY A 134 1.89 0.08 9.73
N ALA A 135 2.17 0.00 8.45
CA ALA A 135 2.63 1.12 7.64
C ALA A 135 1.76 1.27 6.40
N VAL A 136 1.59 2.50 5.94
CA VAL A 136 1.02 2.81 4.64
C VAL A 136 2.01 3.66 3.85
N ILE A 137 2.26 3.28 2.60
CA ILE A 137 3.13 4.01 1.69
C ILE A 137 2.35 4.37 0.44
N GLN A 138 2.45 5.62 0.04
CA GLN A 138 1.84 6.15 -1.17
C GLN A 138 2.91 6.31 -2.23
N TYR A 139 2.84 5.48 -3.26
CA TYR A 139 3.76 5.51 -4.40
C TYR A 139 3.13 6.38 -5.49
N ASN A 140 3.36 7.69 -5.38
CA ASN A 140 2.77 8.66 -6.27
C ASN A 140 3.66 8.84 -7.51
N LEU A 141 3.03 8.97 -8.68
CA LEU A 141 3.75 9.37 -9.88
C LEU A 141 4.27 10.79 -9.68
N THR A 142 5.57 10.99 -9.90
CA THR A 142 6.13 12.34 -9.98
C THR A 142 5.67 12.98 -11.26
N GLN A 143 5.04 14.16 -11.17
CA GLN A 143 4.80 15.00 -12.33
C GLN A 143 6.16 15.37 -12.94
N PRO A 144 6.34 15.29 -14.29
CA PRO A 144 7.55 15.79 -14.90
C PRO A 144 7.68 17.26 -14.54
N VAL A 145 8.82 17.64 -13.98
CA VAL A 145 9.15 19.05 -13.75
C VAL A 145 9.23 19.68 -15.12
N LEU A 146 8.26 20.51 -15.48
CA LEU A 146 8.34 21.36 -16.66
C LEU A 146 9.52 22.29 -16.40
N SER A 147 10.68 21.98 -16.98
CA SER A 147 11.77 22.91 -17.01
C SER A 147 11.34 24.11 -17.87
N ILE A 148 10.97 25.18 -17.18
CA ILE A 148 10.80 26.47 -17.83
C ILE A 148 12.18 26.88 -18.30
N LYS A 149 12.44 26.74 -19.60
CA LYS A 149 13.59 27.41 -20.21
C LYS A 149 13.28 28.90 -20.18
N LEU A 150 13.96 29.60 -19.29
CA LEU A 150 14.04 31.04 -19.32
C LEU A 150 14.84 31.49 -20.56
#